data_97e39a183bd9bea133ce9722dc8587b9
#
_entry.id   97e39a183bd9bea133ce9722dc8587b9
#
_cell.length_a   1.000
_cell.length_b   1.000
_cell.length_c   1.000
_cell.angle_alpha   90.00
_cell.angle_beta   90.00
_cell.angle_gamma   90.00
#
_symmetry.space_group_name_H-M   'P 1'
#
loop_
_entity.id
_entity.type
_entity.pdbx_description
1 polymer ?
#
loop_
_entity_poly.entity_id
_entity_poly.type
_entity_poly.pdbx_seq_one_letter_code
_entity_poly.pdbx_strand_id
1 'polypeptide(L)'
;MAEHGYTVEDQTVLNTVTAVEITQQTATGSSVTPSTSRTTDFYFQCAVIVIGVVGTAANALILYAMVASEQHKTHLLIFNQNLLDLLSCLCLIITYSAKLSNVHVTGAHGHWLCITILNELIFWCPVAGSMANLITITIARYLKVVHPIWSKKRQRKWMVYTASIFAWIYGTALTAGSLIPTSTVVGGVCYTQYFQDSQTKQVSYLVFNVSYYVIMLLIFTFCYGRILIALRRQASVMAGHTASGSSAAQAQSKQSESSVIKTMIRACVLYVVTWTPLTVYYILLVTDSKMTVHESTYYALVFLIYLRLRQSVHLRHEV
;
A
#
# COMPACT_ATOMS: atom_id res chain seq x y z
N MET A 1 35.00 29.47 -24.24
CA MET A 1 33.85 29.85 -25.07
C MET A 1 33.45 28.63 -25.88
N ALA A 2 32.44 27.92 -25.47
CA ALA A 2 31.78 26.90 -26.27
C ALA A 2 30.28 27.07 -26.02
N GLU A 3 29.59 27.72 -26.95
CA GLU A 3 28.15 27.81 -27.01
C GLU A 3 27.59 26.43 -27.36
N HIS A 4 26.86 25.82 -26.43
CA HIS A 4 26.02 24.67 -26.72
C HIS A 4 24.75 25.16 -27.41
N GLY A 5 24.74 25.11 -28.76
CA GLY A 5 23.55 25.31 -29.54
C GLY A 5 22.56 24.18 -29.30
N TYR A 6 21.36 24.51 -28.81
CA TYR A 6 20.22 23.60 -28.77
C TYR A 6 19.87 23.16 -30.20
N THR A 7 19.75 21.86 -30.42
CA THR A 7 19.42 21.31 -31.73
C THR A 7 17.93 21.55 -32.03
N VAL A 8 17.60 21.63 -33.35
CA VAL A 8 16.23 21.86 -33.85
C VAL A 8 15.24 20.81 -33.34
N GLU A 9 15.71 19.62 -32.97
CA GLU A 9 14.91 18.55 -32.34
C GLU A 9 14.40 18.92 -30.96
N ASP A 10 15.20 19.57 -30.12
CA ASP A 10 14.79 20.03 -28.79
C ASP A 10 13.70 21.09 -28.82
N GLN A 11 13.71 21.96 -29.83
CA GLN A 11 12.64 22.95 -30.05
C GLN A 11 11.34 22.32 -30.55
N THR A 12 11.43 21.24 -31.31
CA THR A 12 10.23 20.53 -31.80
C THR A 12 9.53 19.80 -30.65
N VAL A 13 10.30 19.17 -29.73
CA VAL A 13 9.75 18.51 -28.53
C VAL A 13 9.12 19.52 -27.59
N LEU A 14 9.78 20.66 -27.35
CA LEU A 14 9.25 21.73 -26.50
C LEU A 14 7.96 22.33 -27.06
N ASN A 15 7.89 22.56 -28.39
CA ASN A 15 6.68 23.07 -29.06
C ASN A 15 5.55 22.03 -29.08
N THR A 16 5.87 20.73 -29.15
CA THR A 16 4.86 19.67 -29.11
C THR A 16 4.29 19.53 -27.69
N VAL A 17 5.11 19.65 -26.65
CA VAL A 17 4.66 19.64 -25.25
C VAL A 17 3.75 20.83 -24.95
N THR A 18 4.11 22.02 -25.42
CA THR A 18 3.27 23.25 -25.26
C THR A 18 1.97 23.15 -26.06
N ALA A 19 1.99 22.56 -27.24
CA ALA A 19 0.80 22.36 -28.08
C ALA A 19 -0.17 21.34 -27.48
N VAL A 20 0.35 20.28 -26.83
CA VAL A 20 -0.45 19.27 -26.15
C VAL A 20 -1.11 19.85 -24.88
N GLU A 21 -0.42 20.72 -24.12
CA GLU A 21 -1.02 21.42 -22.98
C GLU A 21 -2.14 22.38 -23.42
N ILE A 22 -1.96 23.11 -24.53
CA ILE A 22 -2.99 24.01 -25.07
C ILE A 22 -4.15 23.21 -25.66
N THR A 23 -3.91 22.03 -26.25
CA THR A 23 -4.97 21.20 -26.83
C THR A 23 -5.77 20.46 -25.75
N GLN A 24 -5.17 20.10 -24.60
CA GLN A 24 -5.91 19.55 -23.47
C GLN A 24 -6.80 20.60 -22.78
N GLN A 25 -6.40 21.88 -22.75
CA GLN A 25 -7.26 22.95 -22.26
C GLN A 25 -8.44 23.27 -23.19
N THR A 26 -8.33 22.94 -24.49
CA THR A 26 -9.39 23.29 -25.47
C THR A 26 -10.36 22.14 -25.74
N ALA A 27 -10.03 20.89 -25.42
CA ALA A 27 -10.87 19.72 -25.69
C ALA A 27 -11.82 19.36 -24.53
N THR A 28 -11.67 19.91 -23.35
CA THR A 28 -12.61 19.77 -22.24
C THR A 28 -13.56 20.95 -22.17
N GLY A 29 -14.51 20.97 -23.09
CA GLY A 29 -15.68 21.84 -23.05
C GLY A 29 -16.67 21.42 -21.96
N SER A 30 -16.22 21.34 -20.71
CA SER A 30 -17.05 21.39 -19.51
C SER A 30 -16.46 22.47 -18.64
N SER A 31 -17.22 23.55 -18.46
CA SER A 31 -16.92 24.71 -17.66
C SER A 31 -16.83 24.38 -16.16
N VAL A 32 -15.80 23.62 -15.76
CA VAL A 32 -15.37 23.53 -14.37
C VAL A 32 -14.39 24.69 -14.19
N THR A 33 -14.82 25.71 -13.44
CA THR A 33 -14.01 26.89 -13.12
C THR A 33 -12.70 26.45 -12.46
N PRO A 34 -11.54 27.01 -12.85
CA PRO A 34 -10.21 26.64 -12.27
C PRO A 34 -10.14 26.77 -10.74
N SER A 35 -11.03 27.54 -10.13
CA SER A 35 -11.16 27.71 -8.69
C SER A 35 -11.70 26.46 -7.98
N THR A 36 -12.59 25.68 -8.60
CA THR A 36 -13.23 24.52 -7.96
C THR A 36 -12.26 23.35 -7.86
N SER A 37 -11.42 23.09 -8.88
CA SER A 37 -10.39 22.04 -8.83
C SER A 37 -9.39 22.31 -7.70
N ARG A 38 -8.85 23.53 -7.61
CA ARG A 38 -7.88 23.90 -6.58
C ARG A 38 -8.42 23.76 -5.14
N THR A 39 -9.71 24.04 -4.96
CA THR A 39 -10.37 23.91 -3.65
C THR A 39 -10.55 22.44 -3.28
N THR A 40 -10.91 21.59 -4.22
CA THR A 40 -11.06 20.14 -4.01
C THR A 40 -9.73 19.49 -3.64
N ASP A 41 -8.63 19.85 -4.33
CA ASP A 41 -7.29 19.38 -4.04
C ASP A 41 -6.84 19.75 -2.62
N PHE A 42 -7.10 20.97 -2.21
CA PHE A 42 -6.77 21.44 -0.86
C PHE A 42 -7.50 20.63 0.22
N TYR A 43 -8.82 20.41 0.08
CA TYR A 43 -9.58 19.62 1.04
C TYR A 43 -9.14 18.16 1.05
N PHE A 44 -8.84 17.58 -0.12
CA PHE A 44 -8.30 16.23 -0.20
C PHE A 44 -6.96 16.10 0.54
N GLN A 45 -6.02 17.01 0.30
CA GLN A 45 -4.71 17.02 0.97
C GLN A 45 -4.86 17.16 2.49
N CYS A 46 -5.71 18.05 2.98
CA CYS A 46 -6.00 18.20 4.39
C CYS A 46 -6.60 16.91 4.99
N ALA A 47 -7.56 16.29 4.32
CA ALA A 47 -8.17 15.06 4.78
C ALA A 47 -7.15 13.91 4.88
N VAL A 48 -6.22 13.81 3.92
CA VAL A 48 -5.15 12.81 3.93
C VAL A 48 -4.16 13.05 5.08
N ILE A 49 -3.80 14.31 5.36
CA ILE A 49 -2.96 14.65 6.52
C ILE A 49 -3.64 14.22 7.83
N VAL A 50 -4.95 14.48 7.99
CA VAL A 50 -5.71 14.03 9.17
C VAL A 50 -5.67 12.51 9.33
N ILE A 51 -5.84 11.76 8.25
CA ILE A 51 -5.71 10.29 8.26
C ILE A 51 -4.30 9.88 8.70
N GLY A 52 -3.27 10.54 8.17
CA GLY A 52 -1.87 10.31 8.55
C GLY A 52 -1.64 10.52 10.05
N VAL A 53 -2.14 11.62 10.62
CA VAL A 53 -2.01 11.94 12.06
C VAL A 53 -2.71 10.89 12.92
N VAL A 54 -3.96 10.57 12.61
CA VAL A 54 -4.73 9.55 13.36
C VAL A 54 -4.07 8.17 13.25
N GLY A 55 -3.61 7.79 12.04
CA GLY A 55 -2.92 6.53 11.82
C GLY A 55 -1.58 6.46 12.56
N THR A 56 -0.82 7.57 12.59
CA THR A 56 0.44 7.68 13.35
C THR A 56 0.21 7.47 14.84
N ALA A 57 -0.74 8.22 15.43
CA ALA A 57 -1.06 8.11 16.85
C ALA A 57 -1.48 6.68 17.23
N ALA A 58 -2.30 6.07 16.43
CA ALA A 58 -2.85 4.76 16.66
C ALA A 58 -1.80 3.63 16.53
N ASN A 59 -0.97 3.64 15.46
CA ASN A 59 0.09 2.63 15.32
C ASN A 59 1.20 2.82 16.37
N ALA A 60 1.52 4.07 16.75
CA ALA A 60 2.47 4.36 17.83
C ALA A 60 1.98 3.81 19.17
N LEU A 61 0.69 3.98 19.49
CA LEU A 61 0.09 3.45 20.72
C LEU A 61 0.17 1.91 20.78
N ILE A 62 -0.12 1.23 19.65
CA ILE A 62 -0.01 -0.24 19.58
C ILE A 62 1.44 -0.69 19.77
N LEU A 63 2.39 -0.05 19.09
CA LEU A 63 3.81 -0.36 19.23
C LEU A 63 4.28 -0.15 20.66
N TYR A 64 3.88 0.95 21.29
CA TYR A 64 4.15 1.21 22.72
C TYR A 64 3.59 0.09 23.61
N ALA A 65 2.33 -0.28 23.44
CA ALA A 65 1.70 -1.35 24.21
C ALA A 65 2.41 -2.70 24.01
N MET A 66 2.83 -3.03 22.77
CA MET A 66 3.57 -4.26 22.47
C MET A 66 4.97 -4.28 23.11
N VAL A 67 5.63 -3.12 23.19
CA VAL A 67 6.93 -3.00 23.86
C VAL A 67 6.77 -3.09 25.36
N ALA A 68 5.83 -2.36 25.95
CA ALA A 68 5.55 -2.33 27.37
C ALA A 68 5.14 -3.71 27.94
N SER A 69 4.40 -4.51 27.13
CA SER A 69 4.00 -5.87 27.48
C SER A 69 5.01 -6.96 27.06
N GLU A 70 6.18 -6.60 26.56
CA GLU A 70 7.20 -7.49 25.99
C GLU A 70 6.73 -8.43 24.87
N GLN A 71 5.55 -8.23 24.33
CA GLN A 71 4.95 -9.06 23.28
C GLN A 71 5.68 -8.94 21.92
N HIS A 72 6.44 -7.86 21.70
CA HIS A 72 7.24 -7.67 20.49
C HIS A 72 8.22 -8.82 20.23
N LYS A 73 8.74 -9.48 21.29
CA LYS A 73 9.65 -10.63 21.19
C LYS A 73 8.96 -11.90 20.65
N THR A 74 7.67 -12.05 20.94
CA THR A 74 6.86 -13.23 20.58
C THR A 74 6.12 -13.02 19.27
N HIS A 75 5.70 -11.79 18.96
CA HIS A 75 4.87 -11.42 17.80
C HIS A 75 5.59 -10.47 16.84
N LEU A 76 6.85 -10.80 16.51
CA LEU A 76 7.72 -9.94 15.69
C LEU A 76 7.09 -9.49 14.35
N LEU A 77 6.40 -10.40 13.63
CA LEU A 77 5.76 -10.04 12.34
C LEU A 77 4.64 -9.02 12.52
N ILE A 78 3.89 -9.10 13.62
CA ILE A 78 2.82 -8.15 13.94
C ILE A 78 3.46 -6.80 14.34
N PHE A 79 4.53 -6.83 15.11
CA PHE A 79 5.30 -5.64 15.43
C PHE A 79 5.84 -4.95 14.18
N ASN A 80 6.47 -5.72 13.28
CA ASN A 80 6.96 -5.22 11.99
C ASN A 80 5.84 -4.62 11.13
N GLN A 81 4.64 -5.23 11.13
CA GLN A 81 3.49 -4.70 10.42
C GLN A 81 3.10 -3.31 10.92
N ASN A 82 3.01 -3.13 12.25
CA ASN A 82 2.67 -1.83 12.82
C ASN A 82 3.76 -0.78 12.60
N LEU A 83 5.02 -1.20 12.57
CA LEU A 83 6.13 -0.30 12.29
C LEU A 83 6.08 0.21 10.84
N LEU A 84 5.80 -0.67 9.88
CA LEU A 84 5.61 -0.29 8.47
C LEU A 84 4.40 0.63 8.28
N ASP A 85 3.28 0.33 8.96
CA ASP A 85 2.08 1.15 8.91
C ASP A 85 2.30 2.53 9.58
N LEU A 86 3.06 2.59 10.68
CA LEU A 86 3.48 3.85 11.32
C LEU A 86 4.32 4.71 10.38
N LEU A 87 5.34 4.12 9.76
CA LEU A 87 6.20 4.82 8.81
C LEU A 87 5.41 5.31 7.60
N SER A 88 4.49 4.51 7.06
CA SER A 88 3.59 4.93 5.99
C SER A 88 2.79 6.17 6.38
N CYS A 89 2.22 6.19 7.58
CA CYS A 89 1.44 7.33 8.07
C CYS A 89 2.29 8.60 8.24
N LEU A 90 3.50 8.48 8.78
CA LEU A 90 4.44 9.60 8.90
C LEU A 90 4.85 10.14 7.53
N CYS A 91 5.20 9.26 6.60
CA CYS A 91 5.54 9.64 5.23
C CYS A 91 4.36 10.31 4.51
N LEU A 92 3.14 9.86 4.76
CA LEU A 92 1.92 10.46 4.23
C LEU A 92 1.77 11.93 4.69
N ILE A 93 2.00 12.20 5.98
CA ILE A 93 1.97 13.57 6.52
C ILE A 93 3.03 14.44 5.83
N ILE A 94 4.27 13.94 5.73
CA ILE A 94 5.38 14.68 5.11
C ILE A 94 5.06 15.00 3.65
N THR A 95 4.64 14.01 2.89
CA THR A 95 4.31 14.12 1.46
C THR A 95 3.21 15.15 1.21
N TYR A 96 2.09 15.04 1.91
CA TYR A 96 0.95 15.93 1.67
C TYR A 96 1.14 17.31 2.26
N SER A 97 1.94 17.47 3.32
CA SER A 97 2.38 18.79 3.80
C SER A 97 3.31 19.48 2.78
N ALA A 98 4.20 18.74 2.13
CA ALA A 98 5.05 19.28 1.06
C ALA A 98 4.24 19.68 -0.18
N LYS A 99 3.27 18.84 -0.60
CA LYS A 99 2.34 19.18 -1.71
C LYS A 99 1.55 20.45 -1.41
N LEU A 100 1.05 20.59 -0.18
CA LEU A 100 0.30 21.77 0.27
C LEU A 100 1.15 23.05 0.23
N SER A 101 2.46 22.94 0.47
CA SER A 101 3.40 24.06 0.45
C SER A 101 3.80 24.52 -0.95
N ASN A 102 3.31 23.90 -2.03
CA ASN A 102 3.61 24.20 -3.43
C ASN A 102 5.12 24.41 -3.70
N VAL A 103 5.94 23.44 -3.27
CA VAL A 103 7.40 23.53 -3.36
C VAL A 103 7.86 23.54 -4.81
N HIS A 104 8.55 24.59 -5.23
CA HIS A 104 9.22 24.64 -6.54
C HIS A 104 10.48 23.76 -6.53
N VAL A 105 10.58 22.88 -7.53
CA VAL A 105 11.67 21.91 -7.65
C VAL A 105 12.63 22.31 -8.78
N THR A 106 13.89 22.60 -8.44
CA THR A 106 14.91 22.99 -9.41
C THR A 106 16.23 22.23 -9.19
N GLY A 107 16.94 21.95 -10.28
CA GLY A 107 18.24 21.27 -10.22
C GLY A 107 18.16 19.82 -9.73
N ALA A 108 19.32 19.25 -9.41
CA ALA A 108 19.43 17.85 -8.96
C ALA A 108 18.69 17.58 -7.64
N HIS A 109 18.73 18.50 -6.69
CA HIS A 109 18.00 18.39 -5.43
C HIS A 109 16.49 18.38 -5.66
N GLY A 110 15.99 19.23 -6.58
CA GLY A 110 14.60 19.25 -6.96
C GLY A 110 14.14 17.94 -7.60
N HIS A 111 14.98 17.30 -8.42
CA HIS A 111 14.67 16.00 -9.00
C HIS A 111 14.52 14.91 -7.94
N TRP A 112 15.42 14.83 -6.96
CA TRP A 112 15.30 13.89 -5.85
C TRP A 112 14.09 14.19 -4.96
N LEU A 113 13.79 15.44 -4.70
CA LEU A 113 12.59 15.85 -3.95
C LEU A 113 11.30 15.43 -4.68
N CYS A 114 11.28 15.59 -6.02
CA CYS A 114 10.19 15.13 -6.87
C CYS A 114 9.96 13.61 -6.71
N ILE A 115 11.01 12.81 -6.87
CA ILE A 115 10.91 11.34 -6.77
C ILE A 115 10.51 10.91 -5.35
N THR A 116 11.23 11.41 -4.35
CA THR A 116 11.12 10.87 -2.98
C THR A 116 9.85 11.31 -2.28
N ILE A 117 9.51 12.60 -2.38
CA ILE A 117 8.40 13.20 -1.61
C ILE A 117 7.19 13.43 -2.50
N LEU A 118 7.31 14.19 -3.59
CA LEU A 118 6.14 14.61 -4.37
C LEU A 118 5.50 13.45 -5.14
N ASN A 119 6.29 12.50 -5.64
CA ASN A 119 5.81 11.25 -6.25
C ASN A 119 5.65 10.10 -5.24
N GLU A 120 5.72 10.41 -3.94
CA GLU A 120 5.32 9.52 -2.85
C GLU A 120 6.19 8.26 -2.70
N LEU A 121 7.45 8.24 -3.18
CA LEU A 121 8.31 7.08 -3.04
C LEU A 121 8.47 6.65 -1.58
N ILE A 122 8.72 7.61 -0.67
CA ILE A 122 8.87 7.33 0.78
C ILE A 122 7.61 6.74 1.41
N PHE A 123 6.42 7.06 0.86
CA PHE A 123 5.15 6.52 1.31
C PHE A 123 4.90 5.10 0.76
N TRP A 124 5.10 4.89 -0.54
CA TRP A 124 4.81 3.60 -1.18
C TRP A 124 5.79 2.48 -0.78
N CYS A 125 7.05 2.81 -0.43
CA CYS A 125 8.03 1.82 0.06
C CYS A 125 7.53 1.05 1.29
N PRO A 126 7.19 1.69 2.41
CA PRO A 126 6.68 0.97 3.58
C PRO A 126 5.29 0.36 3.34
N VAL A 127 4.44 0.92 2.46
CA VAL A 127 3.16 0.30 2.07
C VAL A 127 3.39 -1.02 1.36
N ALA A 128 4.29 -1.08 0.38
CA ALA A 128 4.63 -2.34 -0.31
C ALA A 128 5.28 -3.35 0.63
N GLY A 129 6.15 -2.88 1.54
CA GLY A 129 6.71 -3.71 2.61
C GLY A 129 5.65 -4.27 3.55
N SER A 130 4.65 -3.46 3.93
CA SER A 130 3.49 -3.88 4.74
C SER A 130 2.69 -5.00 4.05
N MET A 131 2.50 -4.90 2.73
CA MET A 131 1.83 -5.95 1.95
C MET A 131 2.62 -7.25 1.93
N ALA A 132 3.93 -7.20 1.68
CA ALA A 132 4.80 -8.38 1.71
C ALA A 132 4.84 -9.02 3.11
N ASN A 133 4.86 -8.20 4.15
CA ASN A 133 4.77 -8.68 5.53
C ASN A 133 3.42 -9.34 5.84
N LEU A 134 2.31 -8.82 5.31
CA LEU A 134 0.98 -9.42 5.47
C LEU A 134 0.90 -10.81 4.82
N ILE A 135 1.52 -11.02 3.65
CA ILE A 135 1.68 -12.34 3.04
C ILE A 135 2.44 -13.26 3.99
N THR A 136 3.55 -12.78 4.52
CA THR A 136 4.41 -13.55 5.43
C THR A 136 3.65 -13.99 6.69
N ILE A 137 2.88 -13.08 7.29
CA ILE A 137 2.00 -13.36 8.43
C ILE A 137 0.99 -14.44 8.06
N THR A 138 0.35 -14.32 6.89
CA THR A 138 -0.67 -15.26 6.40
C THR A 138 -0.08 -16.67 6.23
N ILE A 139 1.07 -16.78 5.59
CA ILE A 139 1.77 -18.06 5.42
C ILE A 139 2.21 -18.65 6.77
N ALA A 140 2.75 -17.82 7.67
CA ALA A 140 3.15 -18.27 9.00
C ALA A 140 1.96 -18.83 9.82
N ARG A 141 0.79 -18.22 9.71
CA ARG A 141 -0.45 -18.68 10.34
C ARG A 141 -0.98 -19.96 9.70
N TYR A 142 -0.96 -20.02 8.37
CA TYR A 142 -1.32 -21.24 7.65
C TYR A 142 -0.49 -22.43 8.12
N LEU A 143 0.84 -22.28 8.18
CA LEU A 143 1.74 -23.34 8.64
C LEU A 143 1.48 -23.74 10.09
N LYS A 144 1.20 -22.79 10.98
CA LYS A 144 0.88 -23.08 12.39
C LYS A 144 -0.41 -23.88 12.56
N VAL A 145 -1.45 -23.57 11.80
CA VAL A 145 -2.79 -24.15 11.96
C VAL A 145 -2.94 -25.44 11.19
N VAL A 146 -2.46 -25.47 9.93
CA VAL A 146 -2.66 -26.65 9.05
C VAL A 146 -1.54 -27.69 9.21
N HIS A 147 -0.31 -27.25 9.52
CA HIS A 147 0.86 -28.11 9.68
C HIS A 147 1.56 -27.90 11.03
N PRO A 148 0.89 -28.12 12.17
CA PRO A 148 1.41 -27.76 13.49
C PRO A 148 2.71 -28.49 13.86
N ILE A 149 2.84 -29.76 13.52
CA ILE A 149 4.04 -30.58 13.81
C ILE A 149 5.24 -30.05 13.03
N TRP A 150 5.05 -29.75 11.74
CA TRP A 150 6.09 -29.20 10.88
C TRP A 150 6.51 -27.80 11.35
N SER A 151 5.54 -26.94 11.65
CA SER A 151 5.76 -25.58 12.14
C SER A 151 6.58 -25.62 13.44
N LYS A 152 6.20 -26.43 14.41
CA LYS A 152 6.89 -26.56 15.71
C LYS A 152 8.35 -27.04 15.56
N LYS A 153 8.62 -27.91 14.58
CA LYS A 153 9.93 -28.52 14.36
C LYS A 153 10.86 -27.62 13.50
N ARG A 154 10.31 -26.84 12.58
CA ARG A 154 11.08 -26.13 11.52
C ARG A 154 11.03 -24.61 11.60
N GLN A 155 9.99 -24.03 12.19
CA GLN A 155 9.86 -22.56 12.26
C GLN A 155 10.81 -22.01 13.33
N ARG A 156 11.99 -21.55 12.89
CA ARG A 156 13.00 -20.94 13.74
C ARG A 156 12.85 -19.42 13.75
N LYS A 157 13.26 -18.75 14.82
CA LYS A 157 13.20 -17.29 14.97
C LYS A 157 13.90 -16.55 13.80
N TRP A 158 15.04 -17.05 13.35
CA TRP A 158 15.77 -16.43 12.23
C TRP A 158 14.95 -16.37 10.93
N MET A 159 14.09 -17.36 10.63
CA MET A 159 13.23 -17.33 9.45
C MET A 159 12.24 -16.15 9.49
N VAL A 160 11.74 -15.81 10.68
CA VAL A 160 10.85 -14.67 10.89
C VAL A 160 11.59 -13.35 10.66
N TYR A 161 12.84 -13.23 11.19
CA TYR A 161 13.68 -12.05 10.93
C TYR A 161 14.00 -11.90 9.45
N THR A 162 14.44 -12.98 8.80
CA THR A 162 14.75 -12.95 7.36
C THR A 162 13.53 -12.56 6.53
N ALA A 163 12.35 -13.10 6.84
CA ALA A 163 11.11 -12.74 6.14
C ALA A 163 10.73 -11.27 6.36
N SER A 164 10.95 -10.72 7.56
CA SER A 164 10.74 -9.29 7.82
C SER A 164 11.71 -8.41 7.02
N ILE A 165 13.00 -8.75 7.02
CA ILE A 165 14.01 -8.03 6.22
C ILE A 165 13.68 -8.11 4.72
N PHE A 166 13.27 -9.29 4.25
CA PHE A 166 12.84 -9.47 2.86
C PHE A 166 11.67 -8.56 2.50
N ALA A 167 10.68 -8.41 3.39
CA ALA A 167 9.54 -7.53 3.17
C ALA A 167 9.97 -6.05 2.97
N TRP A 168 10.95 -5.57 3.74
CA TRP A 168 11.52 -4.23 3.60
C TRP A 168 12.27 -4.06 2.28
N ILE A 169 13.18 -4.98 1.95
CA ILE A 169 13.97 -4.93 0.71
C ILE A 169 13.04 -5.02 -0.50
N TYR A 170 12.10 -5.96 -0.48
CA TYR A 170 11.16 -6.18 -1.57
C TYR A 170 10.28 -4.94 -1.81
N GLY A 171 9.68 -4.39 -0.75
CA GLY A 171 8.85 -3.20 -0.84
C GLY A 171 9.61 -2.00 -1.42
N THR A 172 10.83 -1.76 -0.95
CA THR A 172 11.68 -0.68 -1.45
C THR A 172 12.09 -0.90 -2.91
N ALA A 173 12.56 -2.10 -3.26
CA ALA A 173 13.00 -2.41 -4.61
C ALA A 173 11.86 -2.33 -5.64
N LEU A 174 10.70 -2.85 -5.28
CA LEU A 174 9.50 -2.81 -6.11
C LEU A 174 9.08 -1.38 -6.41
N THR A 175 8.96 -0.57 -5.36
CA THR A 175 8.47 0.81 -5.46
C THR A 175 9.51 1.71 -6.15
N ALA A 176 10.79 1.61 -5.79
CA ALA A 176 11.85 2.38 -6.42
C ALA A 176 12.00 2.03 -7.90
N GLY A 177 11.94 0.74 -8.24
CA GLY A 177 12.01 0.28 -9.64
C GLY A 177 10.86 0.78 -10.52
N SER A 178 9.70 1.06 -9.94
CA SER A 178 8.55 1.62 -10.66
C SER A 178 8.52 3.15 -10.68
N LEU A 179 8.77 3.82 -9.56
CA LEU A 179 8.59 5.28 -9.44
C LEU A 179 9.78 6.09 -9.95
N ILE A 180 11.03 5.60 -9.77
CA ILE A 180 12.22 6.35 -10.21
C ILE A 180 12.21 6.58 -11.74
N PRO A 181 11.99 5.55 -12.59
CA PRO A 181 12.02 5.73 -14.02
C PRO A 181 10.86 6.58 -14.61
N THR A 182 9.79 6.75 -13.83
CA THR A 182 8.58 7.43 -14.27
C THR A 182 8.47 8.86 -13.74
N SER A 183 9.41 9.30 -12.92
CA SER A 183 9.41 10.64 -12.32
C SER A 183 10.28 11.59 -13.15
N THR A 184 9.75 12.77 -13.47
CA THR A 184 10.49 13.83 -14.20
C THR A 184 10.15 15.22 -13.66
N VAL A 185 11.06 16.17 -13.88
CA VAL A 185 10.88 17.58 -13.53
C VAL A 185 10.94 18.41 -14.81
N VAL A 186 9.88 19.11 -15.12
CA VAL A 186 9.82 20.02 -16.29
C VAL A 186 9.37 21.41 -15.81
N GLY A 187 10.14 22.44 -16.14
CA GLY A 187 9.80 23.83 -15.78
C GLY A 187 9.64 24.10 -14.27
N GLY A 188 10.32 23.34 -13.41
CA GLY A 188 10.19 23.48 -11.95
C GLY A 188 8.97 22.78 -11.33
N VAL A 189 8.23 22.01 -12.14
CA VAL A 189 7.09 21.21 -11.70
C VAL A 189 7.44 19.73 -11.79
N CYS A 190 7.01 18.98 -10.78
CA CYS A 190 7.20 17.52 -10.70
C CYS A 190 6.08 16.80 -11.43
N TYR A 191 6.43 15.93 -12.37
CA TYR A 191 5.48 15.10 -13.12
C TYR A 191 5.76 13.63 -12.93
N THR A 192 4.69 12.85 -12.92
CA THR A 192 4.76 11.39 -13.00
C THR A 192 4.34 10.96 -14.39
N GLN A 193 5.29 10.48 -15.20
CA GLN A 193 5.09 10.13 -16.61
C GLN A 193 4.36 8.80 -16.85
N TYR A 194 3.53 8.34 -15.92
CA TYR A 194 2.82 7.07 -16.08
C TYR A 194 1.97 6.98 -17.37
N PHE A 195 1.52 8.12 -17.90
CA PHE A 195 0.51 8.16 -18.96
C PHE A 195 0.95 8.86 -20.25
N GLN A 196 2.14 9.44 -20.31
CA GLN A 196 2.57 10.21 -21.48
C GLN A 196 3.55 9.51 -22.41
N ASP A 197 4.27 8.48 -21.94
CA ASP A 197 5.35 7.89 -22.72
C ASP A 197 5.07 6.41 -23.00
N SER A 198 5.04 6.05 -24.29
CA SER A 198 4.97 4.68 -24.84
C SER A 198 3.92 3.76 -24.17
N GLN A 199 2.90 3.40 -24.93
CA GLN A 199 1.87 2.41 -24.56
C GLN A 199 2.45 1.12 -23.97
N THR A 200 3.64 0.71 -24.40
CA THR A 200 4.35 -0.47 -23.89
C THR A 200 4.74 -0.33 -22.41
N LYS A 201 5.20 0.84 -21.96
CA LYS A 201 5.57 1.07 -20.54
C LYS A 201 4.35 1.05 -19.64
N GLN A 202 3.25 1.67 -20.09
CA GLN A 202 1.97 1.68 -19.37
C GLN A 202 1.41 0.27 -19.20
N VAL A 203 1.38 -0.51 -20.28
CA VAL A 203 0.92 -1.91 -20.25
C VAL A 203 1.82 -2.76 -19.35
N SER A 204 3.14 -2.63 -19.44
CA SER A 204 4.08 -3.37 -18.60
C SER A 204 3.88 -3.07 -17.11
N TYR A 205 3.71 -1.80 -16.75
CA TYR A 205 3.42 -1.39 -15.38
C TYR A 205 2.08 -1.94 -14.88
N LEU A 206 1.04 -1.87 -15.71
CA LEU A 206 -0.27 -2.41 -15.39
C LEU A 206 -0.20 -3.93 -15.18
N VAL A 207 0.38 -4.67 -16.13
CA VAL A 207 0.52 -6.14 -16.05
C VAL A 207 1.24 -6.53 -14.78
N PHE A 208 2.29 -5.81 -14.40
CA PHE A 208 3.04 -6.05 -13.18
C PHE A 208 2.19 -5.85 -11.91
N ASN A 209 1.47 -4.71 -11.80
CA ASN A 209 0.64 -4.41 -10.64
C ASN A 209 -0.55 -5.37 -10.53
N VAL A 210 -1.23 -5.67 -11.65
CA VAL A 210 -2.35 -6.61 -11.68
C VAL A 210 -1.89 -8.02 -11.32
N SER A 211 -0.76 -8.47 -11.87
CA SER A 211 -0.19 -9.79 -11.54
C SER A 211 0.14 -9.90 -10.06
N TYR A 212 0.76 -8.86 -9.48
CA TYR A 212 1.04 -8.81 -8.05
C TYR A 212 -0.24 -8.90 -7.21
N TYR A 213 -1.27 -8.11 -7.56
CA TYR A 213 -2.57 -8.13 -6.89
C TYR A 213 -3.23 -9.51 -6.97
N VAL A 214 -3.24 -10.15 -8.15
CA VAL A 214 -3.82 -11.49 -8.34
C VAL A 214 -3.07 -12.55 -7.52
N ILE A 215 -1.74 -12.51 -7.51
CA ILE A 215 -0.92 -13.44 -6.71
C ILE A 215 -1.26 -13.30 -5.21
N MET A 216 -1.40 -12.06 -4.72
CA MET A 216 -1.81 -11.79 -3.34
C MET A 216 -3.18 -12.40 -3.02
N LEU A 217 -4.17 -12.20 -3.90
CA LEU A 217 -5.51 -12.78 -3.75
C LEU A 217 -5.47 -14.30 -3.69
N LEU A 218 -4.70 -14.95 -4.58
CA LEU A 218 -4.57 -16.40 -4.60
C LEU A 218 -3.96 -16.92 -3.30
N ILE A 219 -2.90 -16.29 -2.79
CA ILE A 219 -2.26 -16.68 -1.52
C ILE A 219 -3.26 -16.53 -0.37
N PHE A 220 -3.97 -15.41 -0.28
CA PHE A 220 -4.96 -15.18 0.80
C PHE A 220 -6.10 -16.18 0.73
N THR A 221 -6.70 -16.37 -0.45
CA THR A 221 -7.83 -17.30 -0.64
C THR A 221 -7.42 -18.73 -0.30
N PHE A 222 -6.25 -19.17 -0.78
CA PHE A 222 -5.74 -20.52 -0.49
C PHE A 222 -5.46 -20.69 1.02
N CYS A 223 -4.65 -19.81 1.61
CA CYS A 223 -4.23 -19.97 3.00
C CYS A 223 -5.42 -19.89 3.97
N TYR A 224 -6.29 -18.87 3.82
CA TYR A 224 -7.45 -18.72 4.72
C TYR A 224 -8.53 -19.76 4.45
N GLY A 225 -8.75 -20.18 3.22
CA GLY A 225 -9.63 -21.29 2.92
C GLY A 225 -9.20 -22.58 3.64
N ARG A 226 -7.91 -22.92 3.58
CA ARG A 226 -7.35 -24.08 4.28
C ARG A 226 -7.38 -23.94 5.80
N ILE A 227 -7.09 -22.75 6.34
CA ILE A 227 -7.21 -22.46 7.77
C ILE A 227 -8.64 -22.66 8.25
N LEU A 228 -9.64 -22.11 7.56
CA LEU A 228 -11.06 -22.26 7.93
C LEU A 228 -11.53 -23.70 7.91
N ILE A 229 -11.10 -24.49 6.91
CA ILE A 229 -11.40 -25.93 6.84
C ILE A 229 -10.77 -26.67 8.05
N ALA A 230 -9.51 -26.37 8.38
CA ALA A 230 -8.82 -26.99 9.51
C ALA A 230 -9.51 -26.66 10.84
N LEU A 231 -9.90 -25.39 11.05
CA LEU A 231 -10.61 -24.97 12.25
C LEU A 231 -12.00 -25.62 12.38
N ARG A 232 -12.76 -25.71 11.28
CA ARG A 232 -14.05 -26.42 11.27
C ARG A 232 -13.92 -27.88 11.63
N ARG A 233 -12.91 -28.60 11.10
CA ARG A 233 -12.62 -29.97 11.43
C ARG A 233 -12.25 -30.15 12.91
N GLN A 234 -11.41 -29.27 13.45
CA GLN A 234 -11.07 -29.28 14.88
C GLN A 234 -12.29 -29.04 15.78
N ALA A 235 -13.17 -28.10 15.40
CA ALA A 235 -14.40 -27.83 16.15
C ALA A 235 -15.34 -29.03 16.16
N SER A 236 -15.53 -29.74 15.03
CA SER A 236 -16.40 -30.89 14.95
C SER A 236 -15.90 -32.09 15.78
N VAL A 237 -14.58 -32.32 15.77
CA VAL A 237 -13.96 -33.37 16.62
C VAL A 237 -14.14 -33.05 18.11
N MET A 238 -14.00 -31.79 18.50
CA MET A 238 -14.20 -31.40 19.91
C MET A 238 -15.64 -31.47 20.37
N ALA A 239 -16.60 -31.15 19.52
CA ALA A 239 -18.03 -31.29 19.84
C ALA A 239 -18.39 -32.78 20.17
N GLY A 240 -17.69 -33.74 19.56
CA GLY A 240 -17.83 -35.15 19.84
C GLY A 240 -17.13 -35.62 21.15
N HIS A 241 -16.17 -34.84 21.68
CA HIS A 241 -15.38 -35.20 22.88
C HIS A 241 -15.70 -34.37 24.12
N THR A 242 -16.76 -33.58 24.15
CA THR A 242 -17.14 -32.70 25.28
C THR A 242 -17.50 -33.46 26.58
N ALA A 243 -17.44 -34.78 26.57
CA ALA A 243 -17.70 -35.62 27.75
C ALA A 243 -16.46 -35.84 28.66
N SER A 244 -15.28 -35.40 28.29
CA SER A 244 -14.05 -35.64 29.05
C SER A 244 -13.24 -34.35 29.24
N GLY A 245 -13.40 -33.72 30.36
CA GLY A 245 -12.58 -32.73 31.09
C GLY A 245 -11.45 -32.01 30.37
N SER A 246 -11.72 -31.20 29.34
CA SER A 246 -10.71 -30.26 28.81
C SER A 246 -10.55 -29.09 29.77
N SER A 247 -9.31 -28.87 30.27
CA SER A 247 -8.99 -27.77 31.19
C SER A 247 -9.37 -26.39 30.56
N ALA A 248 -9.94 -25.51 31.39
CA ALA A 248 -10.34 -24.15 31.00
C ALA A 248 -9.20 -23.37 30.30
N ALA A 249 -7.94 -23.59 30.69
CA ALA A 249 -6.76 -23.01 30.08
C ALA A 249 -6.57 -23.39 28.59
N GLN A 250 -6.94 -24.63 28.20
CA GLN A 250 -6.83 -25.11 26.83
C GLN A 250 -7.93 -24.51 25.94
N ALA A 251 -9.12 -24.30 26.48
CA ALA A 251 -10.22 -23.62 25.80
C ALA A 251 -9.89 -22.14 25.57
N GLN A 252 -9.32 -21.44 26.55
CA GLN A 252 -8.93 -20.04 26.47
C GLN A 252 -7.80 -19.81 25.44
N SER A 253 -6.79 -20.69 25.39
CA SER A 253 -5.72 -20.61 24.37
C SER A 253 -6.28 -20.74 22.94
N LYS A 254 -7.19 -21.67 22.71
CA LYS A 254 -7.84 -21.88 21.40
C LYS A 254 -8.75 -20.71 21.01
N GLN A 255 -9.44 -20.10 21.96
CA GLN A 255 -10.27 -18.93 21.72
C GLN A 255 -9.41 -17.73 21.28
N SER A 256 -8.27 -17.51 21.93
CA SER A 256 -7.30 -16.47 21.56
C SER A 256 -6.74 -16.70 20.14
N GLU A 257 -6.36 -17.94 19.79
CA GLU A 257 -5.90 -18.25 18.41
C GLU A 257 -6.99 -17.98 17.35
N SER A 258 -8.23 -18.34 17.65
CA SER A 258 -9.37 -18.09 16.74
C SER A 258 -9.63 -16.59 16.57
N SER A 259 -9.52 -15.79 17.62
CA SER A 259 -9.68 -14.32 17.56
C SER A 259 -8.61 -13.68 16.66
N VAL A 260 -7.34 -14.06 16.83
CA VAL A 260 -6.23 -13.58 15.97
C VAL A 260 -6.47 -13.93 14.50
N ILE A 261 -6.95 -15.13 14.19
CA ILE A 261 -7.23 -15.53 12.80
C ILE A 261 -8.37 -14.70 12.22
N LYS A 262 -9.45 -14.47 12.96
CA LYS A 262 -10.58 -13.62 12.52
C LYS A 262 -10.10 -12.20 12.21
N THR A 263 -9.26 -11.62 13.07
CA THR A 263 -8.68 -10.29 12.86
C THR A 263 -7.85 -10.23 11.57
N MET A 264 -7.06 -11.25 11.29
CA MET A 264 -6.26 -11.31 10.07
C MET A 264 -7.10 -11.51 8.81
N ILE A 265 -8.17 -12.31 8.87
CA ILE A 265 -9.13 -12.43 7.76
C ILE A 265 -9.76 -11.07 7.47
N ARG A 266 -10.19 -10.32 8.49
CA ARG A 266 -10.72 -8.95 8.33
C ARG A 266 -9.70 -8.03 7.64
N ALA A 267 -8.42 -8.07 8.04
CA ALA A 267 -7.37 -7.27 7.41
C ALA A 267 -7.19 -7.61 5.92
N CYS A 268 -7.27 -8.88 5.54
CA CYS A 268 -7.19 -9.31 4.14
C CYS A 268 -8.44 -8.92 3.34
N VAL A 269 -9.64 -9.05 3.91
CA VAL A 269 -10.87 -8.58 3.27
C VAL A 269 -10.80 -7.08 3.01
N LEU A 270 -10.35 -6.30 4.00
CA LEU A 270 -10.15 -4.86 3.83
C LEU A 270 -9.14 -4.54 2.74
N TYR A 271 -8.04 -5.31 2.63
CA TYR A 271 -7.10 -5.17 1.53
C TYR A 271 -7.79 -5.35 0.19
N VAL A 272 -8.55 -6.43 0.01
CA VAL A 272 -9.29 -6.69 -1.23
C VAL A 272 -10.27 -5.56 -1.54
N VAL A 273 -11.09 -5.16 -0.58
CA VAL A 273 -12.11 -4.11 -0.76
C VAL A 273 -11.48 -2.76 -1.14
N THR A 274 -10.32 -2.42 -0.58
CA THR A 274 -9.68 -1.11 -0.84
C THR A 274 -8.86 -1.09 -2.12
N TRP A 275 -8.23 -2.21 -2.53
CA TRP A 275 -7.36 -2.25 -3.70
C TRP A 275 -8.07 -2.65 -4.99
N THR A 276 -9.15 -3.45 -4.91
CA THR A 276 -9.87 -3.89 -6.11
C THR A 276 -10.39 -2.73 -6.94
N PRO A 277 -11.07 -1.71 -6.37
CA PRO A 277 -11.60 -0.61 -7.16
C PRO A 277 -10.51 0.16 -7.92
N LEU A 278 -9.38 0.43 -7.27
CA LEU A 278 -8.25 1.12 -7.92
C LEU A 278 -7.62 0.26 -9.01
N THR A 279 -7.46 -1.05 -8.77
CA THR A 279 -6.92 -1.99 -9.78
C THR A 279 -7.82 -2.06 -11.00
N VAL A 280 -9.14 -2.16 -10.81
CA VAL A 280 -10.13 -2.14 -11.91
C VAL A 280 -10.07 -0.82 -12.66
N TYR A 281 -9.99 0.31 -11.96
CA TYR A 281 -9.87 1.63 -12.57
C TYR A 281 -8.64 1.74 -13.49
N TYR A 282 -7.47 1.27 -13.04
CA TYR A 282 -6.25 1.24 -13.87
C TYR A 282 -6.38 0.30 -15.09
N ILE A 283 -7.03 -0.86 -14.93
CA ILE A 283 -7.28 -1.76 -16.06
C ILE A 283 -8.14 -1.06 -17.10
N LEU A 284 -9.22 -0.41 -16.68
CA LEU A 284 -10.13 0.30 -17.58
C LEU A 284 -9.43 1.46 -18.29
N LEU A 285 -8.60 2.24 -17.60
CA LEU A 285 -7.84 3.34 -18.22
C LEU A 285 -6.90 2.88 -19.34
N VAL A 286 -6.32 1.68 -19.22
CA VAL A 286 -5.39 1.17 -20.25
C VAL A 286 -6.12 0.43 -21.38
N THR A 287 -7.25 -0.21 -21.09
CA THR A 287 -7.99 -1.01 -22.10
C THR A 287 -8.97 -0.19 -22.91
N ASP A 288 -9.55 0.87 -22.33
CA ASP A 288 -10.51 1.73 -23.02
C ASP A 288 -9.89 3.08 -23.37
N SER A 289 -9.53 3.26 -24.65
CA SER A 289 -8.94 4.50 -25.19
C SER A 289 -9.85 5.73 -25.09
N LYS A 290 -11.13 5.57 -24.79
CA LYS A 290 -12.09 6.67 -24.59
C LYS A 290 -12.22 7.10 -23.13
N MET A 291 -11.66 6.33 -22.21
CA MET A 291 -11.74 6.64 -20.79
C MET A 291 -10.74 7.73 -20.43
N THR A 292 -11.25 8.84 -19.92
CA THR A 292 -10.42 9.94 -19.39
C THR A 292 -10.24 9.82 -17.89
N VAL A 293 -9.08 10.22 -17.39
CA VAL A 293 -8.81 10.27 -15.95
C VAL A 293 -9.75 11.30 -15.31
N HIS A 294 -10.69 10.83 -14.52
CA HIS A 294 -11.56 11.70 -13.72
C HIS A 294 -10.89 11.93 -12.37
N GLU A 295 -10.35 13.12 -12.10
CA GLU A 295 -9.60 13.44 -10.88
C GLU A 295 -10.37 13.07 -9.60
N SER A 296 -11.65 13.43 -9.53
CA SER A 296 -12.49 13.13 -8.36
C SER A 296 -12.64 11.64 -8.10
N THR A 297 -12.76 10.82 -9.16
CA THR A 297 -12.84 9.37 -9.03
C THR A 297 -11.51 8.78 -8.55
N TYR A 298 -10.42 9.23 -9.13
CA TYR A 298 -9.07 8.82 -8.70
C TYR A 298 -8.82 9.15 -7.23
N TYR A 299 -9.10 10.39 -6.80
CA TYR A 299 -8.95 10.79 -5.39
C TYR A 299 -9.82 9.97 -4.45
N ALA A 300 -11.05 9.65 -4.82
CA ALA A 300 -11.93 8.81 -4.01
C ALA A 300 -11.35 7.39 -3.82
N LEU A 301 -10.81 6.79 -4.90
CA LEU A 301 -10.22 5.46 -4.86
C LEU A 301 -8.92 5.40 -4.04
N VAL A 302 -8.06 6.40 -4.20
CA VAL A 302 -6.82 6.52 -3.42
C VAL A 302 -7.13 6.78 -1.94
N PHE A 303 -8.14 7.58 -1.65
CA PHE A 303 -8.60 7.84 -0.29
C PHE A 303 -9.07 6.57 0.43
N LEU A 304 -9.72 5.64 -0.27
CA LEU A 304 -10.09 4.33 0.30
C LEU A 304 -8.86 3.53 0.75
N ILE A 305 -7.75 3.61 0.00
CA ILE A 305 -6.51 2.94 0.38
C ILE A 305 -5.91 3.58 1.64
N TYR A 306 -5.93 4.91 1.75
CA TYR A 306 -5.41 5.62 2.93
C TYR A 306 -6.24 5.33 4.19
N LEU A 307 -7.58 5.20 4.07
CA LEU A 307 -8.45 4.81 5.19
C LEU A 307 -8.08 3.45 5.79
N ARG A 308 -7.50 2.53 5.01
CA ARG A 308 -7.02 1.24 5.50
C ARG A 308 -5.95 1.39 6.59
N LEU A 309 -5.06 2.37 6.48
CA LEU A 309 -4.01 2.64 7.47
C LEU A 309 -4.58 2.97 8.86
N ARG A 310 -5.79 3.55 8.90
CA ARG A 310 -6.53 3.80 10.13
C ARG A 310 -7.18 2.53 10.70
N GLN A 311 -7.69 1.64 9.83
CA GLN A 311 -8.49 0.49 10.27
C GLN A 311 -7.66 -0.67 10.83
N SER A 312 -6.35 -0.75 10.50
CA SER A 312 -5.43 -1.72 11.12
C SER A 312 -5.40 -1.59 12.66
N VAL A 313 -5.81 -0.44 13.19
CA VAL A 313 -5.92 -0.15 14.62
C VAL A 313 -7.17 -0.74 15.25
N HIS A 314 -8.32 -0.62 14.61
CA HIS A 314 -9.60 -1.05 15.20
C HIS A 314 -9.71 -2.57 15.33
N LEU A 315 -9.01 -3.32 14.47
CA LEU A 315 -9.03 -4.77 14.45
C LEU A 315 -8.20 -5.42 15.58
N ARG A 316 -7.46 -4.63 16.38
CA ARG A 316 -6.53 -5.14 17.39
C ARG A 316 -6.96 -4.91 18.83
N HIS A 317 -8.05 -4.18 19.07
CA HIS A 317 -8.65 -4.07 20.40
C HIS A 317 -9.32 -5.38 20.88
N GLU A 318 -9.49 -6.36 19.96
CA GLU A 318 -10.10 -7.67 20.26
C GLU A 318 -9.06 -8.78 20.50
N VAL A 319 -7.75 -8.48 20.52
CA VAL A 319 -6.64 -9.40 20.80
C VAL A 319 -6.01 -9.07 22.14
#